data_1ff301b4c8a63b538555a9b99ee8eb94
#
_entry.id   1ff301b4c8a63b538555a9b99ee8eb94
#
_cell.length_a   1.000
_cell.length_b   1.000
_cell.length_c   1.000
_cell.angle_alpha   90.00
_cell.angle_beta   90.00
_cell.angle_gamma   90.00
#
_symmetry.space_group_name_H-M   'P 1'
#
loop_
_entity.id
_entity.type
_entity.pdbx_description
1 polymer ?
#
loop_
_entity_poly.entity_id
_entity_poly.type
_entity_poly.pdbx_seq_one_letter_code
_entity_poly.pdbx_strand_id
1 'polypeptide(L)'
;MTESLIDYLSDKKFDLIIEGTLRTVEVPMATVTKLQNRGYEASLYVMAVPRIESYLGTLARYEDQFSLSPRTARATTKEAHDVVVRQLPDNLDFLYKQRLFKEIRLYDRKGNKLYSSLENLNESPKKIITKILNRKLDNNTLLNSIDSVINKMEINHHTTTPQYLDLVEKTTELKKEISGRVQEQLKEFAEKNPEVKPKEDPENKNDRPSY
;
A
#
# COMPACT_ATOMS: atom_id res chain seq x y z
N MET A 1 20.21 -10.06 -18.16
CA MET A 1 19.98 -8.79 -18.89
C MET A 1 20.15 -7.55 -17.99
N THR A 2 19.53 -7.49 -16.82
CA THR A 2 19.68 -6.33 -15.92
C THR A 2 21.11 -6.13 -15.40
N GLU A 3 21.79 -7.19 -14.98
CA GLU A 3 23.19 -7.13 -14.51
C GLU A 3 24.14 -6.65 -15.58
N SER A 4 24.04 -7.16 -16.81
CA SER A 4 24.87 -6.72 -17.93
C SER A 4 24.68 -5.25 -18.28
N LEU A 5 23.46 -4.73 -18.09
CA LEU A 5 23.16 -3.31 -18.28
C LEU A 5 23.78 -2.45 -17.16
N ILE A 6 23.69 -2.91 -15.91
CA ILE A 6 24.35 -2.24 -14.76
C ILE A 6 25.86 -2.19 -14.99
N ASP A 7 26.47 -3.29 -15.43
CA ASP A 7 27.89 -3.34 -15.76
C ASP A 7 28.27 -2.34 -16.83
N TYR A 8 27.59 -2.38 -17.96
CA TYR A 8 27.85 -1.48 -19.08
C TYR A 8 27.73 0.00 -18.70
N LEU A 9 26.62 0.36 -18.02
CA LEU A 9 26.38 1.75 -17.62
C LEU A 9 27.35 2.24 -16.55
N SER A 10 27.70 1.38 -15.58
CA SER A 10 28.65 1.74 -14.53
C SER A 10 30.09 1.86 -15.05
N ASP A 11 30.49 1.06 -16.04
CA ASP A 11 31.78 1.23 -16.72
C ASP A 11 31.88 2.58 -17.45
N LYS A 12 30.73 3.09 -17.94
CA LYS A 12 30.62 4.41 -18.56
C LYS A 12 30.42 5.56 -17.58
N LYS A 13 30.37 5.26 -16.27
CA LYS A 13 30.22 6.25 -15.19
C LYS A 13 28.87 7.01 -15.20
N PHE A 14 27.80 6.39 -15.72
CA PHE A 14 26.46 6.95 -15.60
C PHE A 14 25.95 6.84 -14.17
N ASP A 15 25.18 7.84 -13.72
CA ASP A 15 24.36 7.71 -12.52
C ASP A 15 23.26 6.66 -12.71
N LEU A 16 23.04 5.83 -11.70
CA LEU A 16 22.16 4.67 -11.80
C LEU A 16 21.03 4.74 -10.76
N ILE A 17 19.81 4.48 -11.19
CA ILE A 17 18.68 4.13 -10.33
C ILE A 17 18.33 2.68 -10.59
N ILE A 18 18.44 1.84 -9.55
CA ILE A 18 18.20 0.41 -9.64
C ILE A 18 17.02 0.07 -8.74
N GLU A 19 15.92 -0.38 -9.35
CA GLU A 19 14.71 -0.76 -8.62
C GLU A 19 14.74 -2.24 -8.23
N GLY A 20 14.24 -2.53 -7.03
CA GLY A 20 14.11 -3.89 -6.51
C GLY A 20 13.12 -3.97 -5.36
N THR A 21 12.78 -5.19 -4.96
CA THR A 21 11.79 -5.46 -3.92
C THR A 21 12.37 -5.62 -2.51
N LEU A 22 13.68 -5.66 -2.37
CA LEU A 22 14.38 -6.04 -1.12
C LEU A 22 13.88 -7.37 -0.53
N ARG A 23 13.48 -8.30 -1.41
CA ARG A 23 13.05 -9.64 -0.99
C ARG A 23 14.15 -10.40 -0.26
N THR A 24 15.39 -10.20 -0.68
CA THR A 24 16.59 -10.76 -0.06
C THR A 24 17.64 -9.65 0.11
N VAL A 25 18.67 -9.87 0.92
CA VAL A 25 19.74 -8.91 1.15
C VAL A 25 20.94 -9.13 0.24
N GLU A 26 21.12 -10.34 -0.30
CA GLU A 26 22.27 -10.74 -1.10
C GLU A 26 22.38 -9.94 -2.40
N VAL A 27 21.25 -9.77 -3.10
CA VAL A 27 21.23 -9.06 -4.39
C VAL A 27 21.62 -7.59 -4.24
N PRO A 28 20.98 -6.78 -3.36
CA PRO A 28 21.41 -5.39 -3.18
C PRO A 28 22.83 -5.27 -2.64
N MET A 29 23.28 -6.16 -1.76
CA MET A 29 24.65 -6.16 -1.25
C MET A 29 25.68 -6.40 -2.35
N ALA A 30 25.50 -7.45 -3.16
CA ALA A 30 26.39 -7.76 -4.26
C ALA A 30 26.45 -6.60 -5.27
N THR A 31 25.29 -6.03 -5.61
CA THR A 31 25.19 -4.90 -6.54
C THR A 31 25.94 -3.66 -5.97
N VAL A 32 25.68 -3.30 -4.72
CA VAL A 32 26.33 -2.13 -4.09
C VAL A 32 27.83 -2.32 -3.96
N THR A 33 28.28 -3.49 -3.48
CA THR A 33 29.72 -3.78 -3.37
C THR A 33 30.42 -3.65 -4.73
N LYS A 34 29.81 -4.19 -5.79
CA LYS A 34 30.32 -4.09 -7.16
C LYS A 34 30.42 -2.64 -7.62
N LEU A 35 29.41 -1.82 -7.35
CA LEU A 35 29.38 -0.41 -7.73
C LEU A 35 30.39 0.41 -6.92
N GLN A 36 30.54 0.13 -5.62
CA GLN A 36 31.54 0.79 -4.75
C GLN A 36 32.97 0.51 -5.24
N ASN A 37 33.27 -0.73 -5.68
CA ASN A 37 34.55 -1.08 -6.27
C ASN A 37 34.84 -0.30 -7.57
N ARG A 38 33.80 0.27 -8.19
CA ARG A 38 33.89 1.15 -9.37
C ARG A 38 33.86 2.64 -9.01
N GLY A 39 33.89 2.97 -7.72
CA GLY A 39 33.93 4.35 -7.21
C GLY A 39 32.57 5.01 -7.05
N TYR A 40 31.46 4.26 -7.01
CA TYR A 40 30.12 4.81 -6.75
C TYR A 40 29.85 4.92 -5.25
N GLU A 41 29.10 5.94 -4.88
CA GLU A 41 28.38 5.99 -3.61
C GLU A 41 26.95 5.51 -3.83
N ALA A 42 26.43 4.68 -2.94
CA ALA A 42 25.07 4.16 -3.03
C ALA A 42 24.19 4.65 -1.88
N SER A 43 22.97 5.05 -2.19
CA SER A 43 21.91 5.35 -1.22
C SER A 43 20.72 4.42 -1.45
N LEU A 44 20.04 4.03 -0.38
CA LEU A 44 18.88 3.14 -0.44
C LEU A 44 17.61 3.92 -0.10
N TYR A 45 16.67 3.98 -1.03
CA TYR A 45 15.37 4.61 -0.85
C TYR A 45 14.27 3.54 -0.85
N VAL A 46 13.43 3.55 0.17
CA VAL A 46 12.40 2.52 0.36
C VAL A 46 11.04 3.17 0.49
N MET A 47 10.08 2.69 -0.28
CA MET A 47 8.68 3.05 -0.14
C MET A 47 8.08 2.33 1.06
N ALA A 48 7.67 3.10 2.06
CA ALA A 48 7.12 2.62 3.31
C ALA A 48 5.62 2.94 3.38
N VAL A 49 4.78 1.93 3.14
CA VAL A 49 3.32 2.04 3.11
C VAL A 49 2.68 0.89 3.88
N PRO A 50 1.45 1.04 4.40
CA PRO A 50 0.71 -0.05 5.02
C PRO A 50 0.63 -1.29 4.13
N ARG A 51 0.67 -2.49 4.72
CA ARG A 51 0.61 -3.77 3.98
C ARG A 51 -0.56 -3.84 3.02
N ILE A 52 -1.74 -3.45 3.50
CA ILE A 52 -2.96 -3.48 2.68
C ILE A 52 -2.88 -2.51 1.50
N GLU A 53 -2.35 -1.31 1.71
CA GLU A 53 -2.15 -0.31 0.65
C GLU A 53 -1.12 -0.81 -0.37
N SER A 54 -0.06 -1.47 0.09
CA SER A 54 0.94 -2.11 -0.77
C SER A 54 0.31 -3.20 -1.63
N TYR A 55 -0.51 -4.09 -1.03
CA TYR A 55 -1.18 -5.17 -1.74
C TYR A 55 -2.17 -4.65 -2.78
N LEU A 56 -3.07 -3.73 -2.40
CA LEU A 56 -4.00 -3.09 -3.34
C LEU A 56 -3.25 -2.41 -4.50
N GLY A 57 -2.09 -1.81 -4.23
CA GLY A 57 -1.23 -1.23 -5.26
C GLY A 57 -0.67 -2.27 -6.24
N THR A 58 -0.42 -3.52 -5.81
CA THR A 58 0.00 -4.58 -6.75
C THR A 58 -1.14 -5.03 -7.66
N LEU A 59 -2.35 -5.12 -7.12
CA LEU A 59 -3.55 -5.46 -7.90
C LEU A 59 -3.87 -4.36 -8.91
N ALA A 60 -3.94 -3.10 -8.45
CA ALA A 60 -4.21 -1.96 -9.34
C ALA A 60 -3.21 -1.90 -10.50
N ARG A 61 -1.91 -2.04 -10.22
CA ARG A 61 -0.87 -2.05 -11.27
C ARG A 61 -1.03 -3.20 -12.24
N TYR A 62 -1.40 -4.39 -11.77
CA TYR A 62 -1.68 -5.51 -12.65
C TYR A 62 -2.83 -5.20 -13.61
N GLU A 63 -3.94 -4.69 -13.08
CA GLU A 63 -5.11 -4.33 -13.88
C GLU A 63 -4.79 -3.23 -14.90
N ASP A 64 -4.04 -2.21 -14.52
CA ASP A 64 -3.60 -1.14 -15.42
C ASP A 64 -2.72 -1.70 -16.56
N GLN A 65 -1.78 -2.59 -16.22
CA GLN A 65 -0.93 -3.26 -17.22
C GLN A 65 -1.74 -4.18 -18.13
N PHE A 66 -2.71 -4.90 -17.57
CA PHE A 66 -3.59 -5.81 -18.33
C PHE A 66 -4.43 -5.04 -19.35
N SER A 67 -5.01 -3.91 -18.96
CA SER A 67 -5.76 -3.04 -19.88
C SER A 67 -4.91 -2.55 -21.05
N LEU A 68 -3.61 -2.30 -20.83
CA LEU A 68 -2.70 -1.83 -21.88
C LEU A 68 -2.16 -2.97 -22.72
N SER A 69 -1.77 -4.08 -22.11
CA SER A 69 -1.17 -5.23 -22.77
C SER A 69 -1.35 -6.52 -21.96
N PRO A 70 -2.44 -7.27 -22.17
CA PRO A 70 -2.75 -8.48 -21.42
C PRO A 70 -1.64 -9.52 -21.42
N ARG A 71 -0.88 -9.61 -22.53
CA ARG A 71 0.19 -10.62 -22.69
C ARG A 71 1.43 -10.33 -21.86
N THR A 72 1.65 -9.09 -21.45
CA THR A 72 2.84 -8.65 -20.71
C THR A 72 2.55 -8.29 -19.26
N ALA A 73 1.27 -8.23 -18.89
CA ALA A 73 0.85 -7.94 -17.53
C ALA A 73 1.37 -9.01 -16.56
N ARG A 74 1.96 -8.56 -15.43
CA ARG A 74 2.54 -9.45 -14.42
C ARG A 74 1.80 -9.33 -13.12
N ALA A 75 1.08 -10.40 -12.78
CA ALA A 75 0.43 -10.52 -11.48
C ALA A 75 1.46 -10.81 -10.37
N THR A 76 1.25 -10.22 -9.22
CA THR A 76 1.95 -10.59 -7.97
C THR A 76 0.94 -11.35 -7.10
N THR A 77 1.25 -12.59 -6.75
CA THR A 77 0.37 -13.35 -5.85
C THR A 77 0.41 -12.76 -4.44
N LYS A 78 -0.65 -12.95 -3.67
CA LYS A 78 -0.73 -12.49 -2.29
C LYS A 78 0.40 -13.08 -1.44
N GLU A 79 0.71 -14.34 -1.63
CA GLU A 79 1.78 -15.06 -0.91
C GLU A 79 3.15 -14.45 -1.21
N ALA A 80 3.43 -14.17 -2.48
CA ALA A 80 4.69 -13.55 -2.88
C ALA A 80 4.82 -12.13 -2.30
N HIS A 81 3.75 -11.34 -2.31
CA HIS A 81 3.70 -10.03 -1.68
C HIS A 81 3.93 -10.12 -0.17
N ASP A 82 3.22 -11.03 0.51
CA ASP A 82 3.27 -11.17 1.97
C ASP A 82 4.65 -11.62 2.45
N VAL A 83 5.35 -12.46 1.69
CA VAL A 83 6.74 -12.85 1.97
C VAL A 83 7.66 -11.61 1.95
N VAL A 84 7.60 -10.81 0.90
CA VAL A 84 8.43 -9.60 0.78
C VAL A 84 8.16 -8.63 1.92
N VAL A 85 6.89 -8.31 2.18
CA VAL A 85 6.50 -7.34 3.20
C VAL A 85 6.87 -7.81 4.61
N ARG A 86 6.80 -9.11 4.88
CA ARG A 86 7.21 -9.69 6.16
C ARG A 86 8.72 -9.61 6.39
N GLN A 87 9.51 -9.85 5.35
CA GLN A 87 10.97 -9.87 5.45
C GLN A 87 11.60 -8.46 5.41
N LEU A 88 10.89 -7.48 4.84
CA LEU A 88 11.42 -6.13 4.61
C LEU A 88 12.02 -5.47 5.85
N PRO A 89 11.40 -5.52 7.07
CA PRO A 89 12.01 -4.90 8.25
C PRO A 89 13.36 -5.52 8.65
N ASP A 90 13.46 -6.84 8.57
CA ASP A 90 14.70 -7.57 8.93
C ASP A 90 15.78 -7.35 7.89
N ASN A 91 15.43 -7.36 6.61
CA ASN A 91 16.37 -7.08 5.53
C ASN A 91 16.91 -5.65 5.62
N LEU A 92 16.06 -4.67 5.95
CA LEU A 92 16.51 -3.28 6.16
C LEU A 92 17.41 -3.12 7.37
N ASP A 93 17.09 -3.79 8.48
CA ASP A 93 17.93 -3.78 9.68
C ASP A 93 19.31 -4.36 9.39
N PHE A 94 19.33 -5.47 8.66
CA PHE A 94 20.57 -6.11 8.24
C PHE A 94 21.41 -5.16 7.37
N LEU A 95 20.82 -4.59 6.31
CA LEU A 95 21.52 -3.66 5.41
C LEU A 95 22.01 -2.39 6.14
N TYR A 96 21.21 -1.87 7.07
CA TYR A 96 21.63 -0.75 7.93
C TYR A 96 22.87 -1.07 8.75
N LYS A 97 22.94 -2.24 9.36
CA LYS A 97 24.08 -2.71 10.16
C LYS A 97 25.35 -2.93 9.32
N GLN A 98 25.21 -3.31 8.07
CA GLN A 98 26.35 -3.49 7.16
C GLN A 98 27.03 -2.17 6.76
N ARG A 99 26.36 -1.02 6.94
CA ARG A 99 26.88 0.32 6.59
C ARG A 99 27.37 0.44 5.13
N LEU A 100 26.77 -0.32 4.24
CA LEU A 100 27.09 -0.33 2.81
C LEU A 100 26.55 0.90 2.07
N PHE A 101 25.45 1.45 2.56
CA PHE A 101 24.81 2.61 1.96
C PHE A 101 25.24 3.88 2.67
N LYS A 102 25.52 4.93 1.91
CA LYS A 102 25.76 6.28 2.42
C LYS A 102 24.58 6.76 3.26
N GLU A 103 23.36 6.44 2.80
CA GLU A 103 22.13 6.78 3.47
C GLU A 103 21.02 5.76 3.15
N ILE A 104 20.16 5.49 4.15
CA ILE A 104 18.91 4.78 3.99
C ILE A 104 17.77 5.74 4.30
N ARG A 105 16.82 5.93 3.37
CA ARG A 105 15.64 6.77 3.54
C ARG A 105 14.37 5.96 3.36
N LEU A 106 13.34 6.28 4.16
CA LEU A 106 11.98 5.77 3.98
C LEU A 106 11.10 6.92 3.50
N TYR A 107 10.25 6.64 2.51
CA TYR A 107 9.31 7.58 1.94
C TYR A 107 7.89 6.99 1.93
N ASP A 108 6.86 7.84 2.10
CA ASP A 108 5.49 7.48 1.77
C ASP A 108 5.20 7.66 0.26
N ARG A 109 3.99 7.27 -0.18
CA ARG A 109 3.59 7.45 -1.60
C ARG A 109 3.47 8.90 -2.05
N LYS A 110 3.37 9.85 -1.13
CA LYS A 110 3.32 11.28 -1.43
C LYS A 110 4.71 11.90 -1.55
N GLY A 111 5.77 11.10 -1.35
CA GLY A 111 7.15 11.55 -1.35
C GLY A 111 7.60 12.21 -0.04
N ASN A 112 6.81 12.13 1.03
CA ASN A 112 7.24 12.63 2.33
C ASN A 112 8.30 11.71 2.91
N LYS A 113 9.43 12.29 3.34
CA LYS A 113 10.50 11.57 4.04
C LYS A 113 10.03 11.21 5.46
N LEU A 114 10.03 9.93 5.77
CA LEU A 114 9.58 9.38 7.06
C LEU A 114 10.75 9.01 7.98
N TYR A 115 11.92 8.80 7.39
CA TYR A 115 13.15 8.42 8.08
C TYR A 115 14.37 8.71 7.21
N SER A 116 15.50 9.07 7.85
CA SER A 116 16.82 9.12 7.25
C SER A 116 17.85 8.59 8.25
N SER A 117 18.70 7.68 7.82
CA SER A 117 19.78 7.14 8.66
C SER A 117 20.84 8.17 9.03
N LEU A 118 20.97 9.28 8.30
CA LEU A 118 21.85 10.38 8.63
C LEU A 118 21.29 11.31 9.72
N GLU A 119 19.97 11.42 9.80
CA GLU A 119 19.27 12.22 10.82
C GLU A 119 19.02 11.42 12.10
N ASN A 120 18.93 10.09 12.00
CA ASN A 120 18.63 9.15 13.09
C ASN A 120 19.83 8.20 13.30
N LEU A 121 20.98 8.75 13.66
CA LEU A 121 22.28 8.08 13.65
C LEU A 121 22.37 6.76 14.44
N ASN A 122 21.55 6.59 15.46
CA ASN A 122 21.58 5.41 16.35
C ASN A 122 20.28 4.59 16.29
N GLU A 123 19.40 4.88 15.36
CA GLU A 123 18.12 4.18 15.23
C GLU A 123 18.03 3.45 13.90
N SER A 124 17.85 2.13 13.97
CA SER A 124 17.60 1.30 12.79
C SER A 124 16.25 1.63 12.17
N PRO A 125 16.11 1.60 10.81
CA PRO A 125 14.84 1.80 10.13
C PRO A 125 13.80 0.72 10.45
N LYS A 126 14.20 -0.42 11.04
CA LYS A 126 13.34 -1.58 11.34
C LYS A 126 12.09 -1.20 12.13
N LYS A 127 12.25 -0.46 13.22
CA LYS A 127 11.12 -0.09 14.09
C LYS A 127 10.12 0.80 13.36
N ILE A 128 10.61 1.75 12.60
CA ILE A 128 9.79 2.71 11.85
C ILE A 128 9.04 2.02 10.72
N ILE A 129 9.75 1.22 9.89
CA ILE A 129 9.10 0.49 8.80
C ILE A 129 8.06 -0.51 9.33
N THR A 130 8.35 -1.23 10.44
CA THR A 130 7.41 -2.15 11.06
C THR A 130 6.12 -1.43 11.50
N LYS A 131 6.25 -0.24 12.12
CA LYS A 131 5.09 0.58 12.53
C LYS A 131 4.26 0.99 11.33
N ILE A 132 4.91 1.41 10.23
CA ILE A 132 4.21 1.85 9.02
C ILE A 132 3.49 0.67 8.34
N LEU A 133 4.18 -0.46 8.16
CA LEU A 133 3.61 -1.67 7.55
C LEU A 133 2.36 -2.18 8.30
N ASN A 134 2.32 -2.02 9.62
CA ASN A 134 1.21 -2.46 10.46
C ASN A 134 0.17 -1.37 10.73
N ARG A 135 0.34 -0.15 10.18
CA ARG A 135 -0.62 0.92 10.33
C ARG A 135 -1.95 0.54 9.67
N LYS A 136 -3.03 0.67 10.41
CA LYS A 136 -4.38 0.54 9.86
C LYS A 136 -4.74 1.81 9.10
N LEU A 137 -5.36 1.65 7.95
CA LEU A 137 -6.03 2.74 7.25
C LEU A 137 -7.39 2.98 7.93
N ASP A 138 -7.87 4.21 7.88
CA ASP A 138 -9.26 4.47 8.23
C ASP A 138 -10.21 3.76 7.23
N ASN A 139 -11.41 3.43 7.68
CA ASN A 139 -12.33 2.60 6.91
C ASN A 139 -12.73 3.27 5.58
N ASN A 140 -12.87 4.59 5.52
CA ASN A 140 -13.26 5.29 4.30
C ASN A 140 -12.11 5.28 3.28
N THR A 141 -10.88 5.56 3.69
CA THR A 141 -9.69 5.48 2.84
C THR A 141 -9.50 4.06 2.31
N LEU A 142 -9.67 3.05 3.16
CA LEU A 142 -9.56 1.65 2.77
C LEU A 142 -10.66 1.27 1.77
N LEU A 143 -11.90 1.64 2.04
CA LEU A 143 -13.05 1.39 1.15
C LEU A 143 -12.81 2.01 -0.24
N ASN A 144 -12.45 3.29 -0.31
CA ASN A 144 -12.17 3.97 -1.57
C ASN A 144 -11.02 3.29 -2.35
N SER A 145 -10.00 2.82 -1.65
CA SER A 145 -8.87 2.12 -2.27
C SER A 145 -9.28 0.76 -2.83
N ILE A 146 -10.15 0.02 -2.12
CA ILE A 146 -10.68 -1.27 -2.57
C ILE A 146 -11.62 -1.05 -3.76
N ASP A 147 -12.57 -0.12 -3.68
CA ASP A 147 -13.52 0.17 -4.76
C ASP A 147 -12.78 0.57 -6.05
N SER A 148 -11.69 1.33 -5.96
CA SER A 148 -10.84 1.66 -7.10
C SER A 148 -10.24 0.42 -7.78
N VAL A 149 -9.82 -0.58 -7.02
CA VAL A 149 -9.29 -1.84 -7.57
C VAL A 149 -10.41 -2.69 -8.16
N ILE A 150 -11.54 -2.83 -7.46
CA ILE A 150 -12.73 -3.55 -7.94
C ILE A 150 -13.17 -3.01 -9.30
N ASN A 151 -13.30 -1.69 -9.45
CA ASN A 151 -13.69 -1.07 -10.71
C ASN A 151 -12.73 -1.43 -11.87
N LYS A 152 -11.41 -1.47 -11.62
CA LYS A 152 -10.44 -1.90 -12.64
C LYS A 152 -10.60 -3.37 -13.01
N MET A 153 -10.85 -4.24 -12.02
CA MET A 153 -11.08 -5.67 -12.25
C MET A 153 -12.37 -5.90 -13.03
N GLU A 154 -13.42 -5.12 -12.80
CA GLU A 154 -14.68 -5.18 -13.56
C GLU A 154 -14.47 -4.76 -15.02
N ILE A 155 -13.74 -3.68 -15.27
CA ILE A 155 -13.39 -3.22 -16.62
C ILE A 155 -12.63 -4.32 -17.39
N ASN A 156 -11.76 -5.06 -16.73
CA ASN A 156 -10.98 -6.15 -17.32
C ASN A 156 -11.69 -7.51 -17.31
N HIS A 157 -12.94 -7.58 -16.85
CA HIS A 157 -13.74 -8.81 -16.71
C HIS A 157 -13.10 -9.85 -15.76
N HIS A 158 -12.37 -9.42 -14.72
CA HIS A 158 -11.76 -10.28 -13.72
C HIS A 158 -12.64 -10.56 -12.48
N THR A 159 -13.98 -10.51 -12.66
CA THR A 159 -14.99 -10.60 -11.58
C THR A 159 -15.13 -11.99 -10.94
N THR A 160 -14.56 -13.02 -11.53
CA THR A 160 -14.58 -14.40 -11.00
C THR A 160 -13.29 -14.80 -10.27
N THR A 161 -12.32 -13.89 -10.20
CA THR A 161 -11.03 -14.19 -9.55
C THR A 161 -11.17 -14.24 -8.03
N PRO A 162 -10.42 -15.10 -7.32
CA PRO A 162 -10.42 -15.15 -5.86
C PRO A 162 -10.15 -13.78 -5.23
N GLN A 163 -9.26 -12.99 -5.83
CA GLN A 163 -8.92 -11.64 -5.36
C GLN A 163 -10.10 -10.68 -5.44
N TYR A 164 -10.87 -10.73 -6.52
CA TYR A 164 -12.08 -9.91 -6.66
C TYR A 164 -13.11 -10.26 -5.59
N LEU A 165 -13.38 -11.55 -5.40
CA LEU A 165 -14.35 -12.03 -4.41
C LEU A 165 -13.95 -11.64 -2.98
N ASP A 166 -12.67 -11.78 -2.62
CA ASP A 166 -12.13 -11.33 -1.32
C ASP A 166 -12.31 -9.82 -1.11
N LEU A 167 -12.09 -9.01 -2.15
CA LEU A 167 -12.29 -7.55 -2.07
C LEU A 167 -13.76 -7.17 -1.93
N VAL A 168 -14.68 -7.84 -2.63
CA VAL A 168 -16.12 -7.60 -2.52
C VAL A 168 -16.64 -7.95 -1.13
N GLU A 169 -16.22 -9.09 -0.58
CA GLU A 169 -16.55 -9.49 0.79
C GLU A 169 -16.06 -8.45 1.80
N LYS A 170 -14.80 -8.03 1.69
CA LYS A 170 -14.20 -7.01 2.55
C LYS A 170 -14.90 -5.65 2.45
N THR A 171 -15.33 -5.26 1.25
CA THR A 171 -16.12 -4.05 1.02
C THR A 171 -17.45 -4.12 1.78
N THR A 172 -18.10 -5.26 1.74
CA THR A 172 -19.38 -5.49 2.43
C THR A 172 -19.22 -5.39 3.95
N GLU A 173 -18.19 -5.99 4.51
CA GLU A 173 -17.86 -5.91 5.93
C GLU A 173 -17.57 -4.45 6.37
N LEU A 174 -16.74 -3.73 5.61
CA LEU A 174 -16.40 -2.34 5.90
C LEU A 174 -17.62 -1.41 5.87
N LYS A 175 -18.50 -1.58 4.88
CA LYS A 175 -19.76 -0.82 4.77
C LYS A 175 -20.67 -1.07 5.98
N LYS A 176 -20.75 -2.32 6.45
CA LYS A 176 -21.50 -2.68 7.65
C LYS A 176 -20.91 -2.05 8.92
N GLU A 177 -19.58 -2.07 9.08
CA GLU A 177 -18.92 -1.42 10.20
C GLU A 177 -19.13 0.09 10.21
N ILE A 178 -19.00 0.75 9.05
CA ILE A 178 -19.22 2.20 8.91
C ILE A 178 -20.65 2.55 9.28
N SER A 179 -21.63 1.82 8.74
CA SER A 179 -23.06 2.04 9.03
C SER A 179 -23.36 1.83 10.51
N GLY A 180 -22.81 0.82 11.16
CA GLY A 180 -22.98 0.57 12.59
C GLY A 180 -22.44 1.73 13.46
N ARG A 181 -21.24 2.24 13.15
CA ARG A 181 -20.66 3.40 13.86
C ARG A 181 -21.50 4.66 13.69
N VAL A 182 -22.00 4.92 12.48
CA VAL A 182 -22.88 6.07 12.21
C VAL A 182 -24.15 5.97 13.02
N GLN A 183 -24.78 4.80 13.09
CA GLN A 183 -25.97 4.58 13.91
C GLN A 183 -25.72 4.78 15.41
N GLU A 184 -24.56 4.33 15.91
CA GLU A 184 -24.17 4.52 17.30
C GLU A 184 -23.96 6.00 17.62
N GLN A 185 -23.24 6.74 16.76
CA GLN A 185 -23.06 8.18 16.90
C GLN A 185 -24.38 8.96 16.86
N LEU A 186 -25.31 8.58 15.99
CA LEU A 186 -26.64 9.18 15.92
C LEU A 186 -27.46 8.95 17.20
N LYS A 187 -27.36 7.74 17.80
CA LYS A 187 -28.00 7.44 19.08
C LYS A 187 -27.41 8.30 20.20
N GLU A 188 -26.07 8.34 20.31
CA GLU A 188 -25.42 9.19 21.31
C GLU A 188 -25.75 10.67 21.14
N PHE A 189 -25.84 11.15 19.88
CA PHE A 189 -26.24 12.53 19.60
C PHE A 189 -27.69 12.81 20.04
N ALA A 190 -28.62 11.90 19.73
CA ALA A 190 -30.03 12.01 20.13
C ALA A 190 -30.21 11.98 21.67
N GLU A 191 -29.41 11.16 22.38
CA GLU A 191 -29.44 11.11 23.84
C GLU A 191 -28.90 12.41 24.49
N LYS A 192 -27.86 13.02 23.88
CA LYS A 192 -27.28 14.28 24.35
C LYS A 192 -28.12 15.51 23.98
N ASN A 193 -29.02 15.40 23.01
CA ASN A 193 -29.85 16.48 22.46
C ASN A 193 -31.32 16.06 22.38
N PRO A 194 -32.01 15.85 23.49
CA PRO A 194 -33.39 15.32 23.50
C PRO A 194 -34.42 16.22 22.82
N GLU A 195 -34.09 17.50 22.58
CA GLU A 195 -34.96 18.46 21.89
C GLU A 195 -34.95 18.30 20.34
N VAL A 196 -34.01 17.53 19.79
CA VAL A 196 -33.90 17.27 18.35
C VAL A 196 -34.61 15.94 18.03
N LYS A 197 -35.90 15.80 18.36
CA LYS A 197 -36.71 14.70 17.82
C LYS A 197 -37.08 15.03 16.38
N PRO A 198 -36.99 14.06 15.44
CA PRO A 198 -37.58 14.24 14.12
C PRO A 198 -39.06 14.58 14.32
N LYS A 199 -39.54 15.66 13.72
CA LYS A 199 -40.98 15.95 13.67
C LYS A 199 -41.61 14.76 12.93
N GLU A 200 -42.43 14.00 13.63
CA GLU A 200 -43.30 13.03 12.96
C GLU A 200 -44.12 13.80 11.91
N ASP A 201 -44.08 13.35 10.68
CA ASP A 201 -44.83 13.93 9.59
C ASP A 201 -46.32 13.64 9.84
N PRO A 202 -47.21 14.64 10.13
CA PRO A 202 -48.58 14.37 10.58
C PRO A 202 -49.56 14.11 9.43
N GLU A 203 -49.11 13.87 8.21
CA GLU A 203 -50.08 13.69 7.07
C GLU A 203 -49.80 12.45 6.22
N ASN A 204 -50.37 11.31 6.63
CA ASN A 204 -50.85 10.34 5.66
C ASN A 204 -52.17 9.72 6.16
N LYS A 205 -53.19 10.57 6.37
CA LYS A 205 -54.57 10.10 6.37
C LYS A 205 -55.10 10.17 4.94
N ASN A 206 -54.95 9.08 4.22
CA ASN A 206 -55.68 8.84 2.99
C ASN A 206 -57.18 8.63 3.30
N ASP A 207 -57.94 9.71 3.35
CA ASP A 207 -59.38 9.68 3.16
C ASP A 207 -59.63 9.49 1.65
N ARG A 208 -59.92 8.27 1.24
CA ARG A 208 -60.59 8.00 -0.06
C ARG A 208 -62.09 8.14 0.14
N PRO A 209 -62.77 9.06 -0.51
CA PRO A 209 -64.22 9.02 -0.57
C PRO A 209 -64.67 7.89 -1.50
N SER A 210 -65.52 7.06 -0.99
CA SER A 210 -66.30 6.07 -1.77
C SER A 210 -67.32 6.78 -2.65
N TYR A 211 -67.27 6.49 -3.97
CA TYR A 211 -68.38 6.55 -4.89
C TYR A 211 -68.35 5.31 -5.78
#